data_13d0dec7fbc3ed50190b333fef7d210d
#
_entry.id   13d0dec7fbc3ed50190b333fef7d210d
#
_cell.length_a   1.000
_cell.length_b   1.000
_cell.length_c   1.000
_cell.angle_alpha   90.00
_cell.angle_beta   90.00
_cell.angle_gamma   90.00
#
_symmetry.space_group_name_H-M   'P 1'
#
loop_
_entity.id
_entity.type
_entity.pdbx_description
1 polymer ?
#
loop_
_entity_poly.entity_id
_entity_poly.type
_entity_poly.pdbx_seq_one_letter_code
_entity_poly.pdbx_strand_id
1 'polypeptide(L)'
;MYSFVVRALGIDYGTRRIGLALSDATGLLARPWKTIAVSGGPARVAAALAAEVRALTEEQDGLAAIALGYPRRLNGSPTHQTAAVEAVAAALRLSIEIPVVLQDERLSSREAESELARRHKDWRKRKQLLDAASAAIILQDYLDERARQAARVEGENV
;
A
#
# COMPACT_ATOMS: atom_id res chain seq x y z
N MET A 1 12.24 27.34 -5.03
CA MET A 1 12.45 25.95 -5.45
C MET A 1 11.23 25.12 -5.03
N TYR A 2 10.53 24.59 -5.99
CA TYR A 2 9.33 23.79 -5.70
C TYR A 2 9.73 22.36 -5.38
N SER A 3 9.48 21.93 -4.15
CA SER A 3 9.66 20.53 -3.74
C SER A 3 8.36 19.79 -4.03
N PHE A 4 8.38 18.88 -4.99
CA PHE A 4 7.23 18.02 -5.28
C PHE A 4 7.16 16.90 -4.25
N VAL A 5 5.99 16.76 -3.61
CA VAL A 5 5.74 15.62 -2.73
C VAL A 5 5.50 14.40 -3.61
N VAL A 6 6.32 13.38 -3.44
CA VAL A 6 6.22 12.12 -4.21
C VAL A 6 6.20 10.88 -3.33
N ARG A 7 6.30 11.05 -2.01
CA ARG A 7 6.23 9.92 -1.06
C ARG A 7 4.84 9.28 -1.12
N ALA A 8 4.81 7.95 -1.12
CA ALA A 8 3.59 7.18 -1.20
C ALA A 8 3.48 6.17 -0.06
N LEU A 9 2.24 5.83 0.31
CA LEU A 9 1.90 4.84 1.31
C LEU A 9 1.33 3.60 0.62
N GLY A 10 1.84 2.43 0.97
CA GLY A 10 1.29 1.14 0.55
C GLY A 10 0.47 0.53 1.67
N ILE A 11 -0.66 -0.06 1.33
CA ILE A 11 -1.58 -0.69 2.29
C ILE A 11 -1.93 -2.09 1.80
N ASP A 12 -1.72 -3.07 2.67
CA ASP A 12 -2.21 -4.44 2.49
C ASP A 12 -3.29 -4.70 3.54
N TYR A 13 -4.55 -4.70 3.08
CA TYR A 13 -5.71 -4.89 3.95
C TYR A 13 -5.86 -6.36 4.33
N GLY A 14 -5.84 -6.66 5.62
CA GLY A 14 -6.17 -7.97 6.17
C GLY A 14 -7.37 -7.87 7.14
N THR A 15 -7.99 -9.00 7.46
CA THR A 15 -9.17 -9.05 8.33
C THR A 15 -8.87 -8.68 9.78
N ARG A 16 -7.66 -8.91 10.25
CA ARG A 16 -7.23 -8.65 11.64
C ARG A 16 -6.13 -7.60 11.72
N ARG A 17 -5.31 -7.50 10.69
CA ARG A 17 -4.17 -6.60 10.65
C ARG A 17 -4.04 -6.00 9.28
N ILE A 18 -3.52 -4.79 9.27
CA ILE A 18 -3.26 -4.06 8.04
C ILE A 18 -1.77 -3.76 8.00
N GLY A 19 -1.11 -4.23 6.94
CA GLY A 19 0.29 -3.93 6.68
C GLY A 19 0.44 -2.58 6.01
N LEU A 20 1.41 -1.81 6.44
CA LEU A 20 1.72 -0.49 5.90
C LEU A 20 3.18 -0.44 5.45
N ALA A 21 3.40 0.20 4.31
CA ALA A 21 4.73 0.46 3.76
C ALA A 21 4.83 1.92 3.34
N LEU A 22 6.03 2.46 3.38
CA LEU A 22 6.30 3.83 2.94
C LEU A 22 7.39 3.84 1.88
N SER A 23 7.24 4.71 0.90
CA SER A 23 8.35 5.00 0.01
C SER A 23 9.29 6.02 0.64
N ASP A 24 10.50 6.11 0.09
CA ASP A 24 11.40 7.21 0.38
C ASP A 24 10.84 8.52 -0.18
N ALA A 25 11.47 9.64 0.17
CA ALA A 25 11.04 10.96 -0.28
C ALA A 25 11.08 11.12 -1.80
N THR A 26 11.93 10.35 -2.50
CA THR A 26 12.03 10.40 -3.97
C THR A 26 10.98 9.56 -4.68
N GLY A 27 10.26 8.70 -3.97
CA GLY A 27 9.24 7.82 -4.56
C GLY A 27 9.80 6.66 -5.38
N LEU A 28 11.03 6.23 -5.12
CA LEU A 28 11.69 5.14 -5.87
C LEU A 28 11.62 3.80 -5.16
N LEU A 29 11.80 3.77 -3.84
CA LEU A 29 11.91 2.53 -3.07
C LEU A 29 10.86 2.46 -1.98
N ALA A 30 10.15 1.33 -1.93
CA ALA A 30 9.21 1.01 -0.87
C ALA A 30 9.90 0.22 0.25
N ARG A 31 9.54 0.53 1.50
CA ARG A 31 10.01 -0.20 2.69
C ARG A 31 8.84 -0.56 3.58
N PRO A 32 8.86 -1.75 4.20
CA PRO A 32 7.90 -2.06 5.26
C PRO A 32 7.97 -0.99 6.35
N TRP A 33 6.82 -0.55 6.84
CA TRP A 33 6.78 0.47 7.87
C TRP A 33 6.27 -0.08 9.18
N LYS A 34 5.00 -0.48 9.23
CA LYS A 34 4.40 -1.05 10.42
C LYS A 34 3.14 -1.84 10.08
N THR A 35 2.62 -2.53 11.08
CA THR A 35 1.36 -3.23 11.02
C THR A 35 0.44 -2.62 12.07
N ILE A 36 -0.81 -2.36 11.72
CA ILE A 36 -1.82 -1.90 12.65
C ILE A 36 -2.91 -2.95 12.83
N ALA A 37 -3.40 -3.09 14.06
CA ALA A 37 -4.53 -3.95 14.37
C ALA A 37 -5.81 -3.11 14.27
N VAL A 38 -6.73 -3.52 13.42
CA VAL A 38 -8.02 -2.85 13.26
C VAL A 38 -9.12 -3.89 13.27
N SER A 39 -10.21 -3.58 13.97
CA SER A 39 -11.42 -4.39 13.96
C SER A 39 -12.62 -3.52 13.60
N GLY A 40 -13.62 -4.14 12.98
CA GLY A 40 -14.85 -3.44 12.62
C GLY A 40 -15.05 -3.31 11.11
N GLY A 41 -16.05 -2.57 10.71
CA GLY A 41 -16.44 -2.37 9.33
C GLY A 41 -15.56 -1.39 8.56
N PRO A 42 -15.84 -1.21 7.25
CA PRO A 42 -15.01 -0.36 6.37
C PRO A 42 -14.83 1.07 6.86
N ALA A 43 -15.85 1.67 7.46
CA ALA A 43 -15.77 3.04 7.98
C ALA A 43 -14.78 3.16 9.13
N ARG A 44 -14.72 2.16 10.01
CA ARG A 44 -13.78 2.14 11.14
C ARG A 44 -12.35 1.92 10.69
N VAL A 45 -12.16 1.03 9.74
CA VAL A 45 -10.86 0.79 9.11
C VAL A 45 -10.38 2.05 8.41
N ALA A 46 -11.24 2.68 7.63
CA ALA A 46 -10.90 3.92 6.93
C ALA A 46 -10.54 5.06 7.89
N ALA A 47 -11.22 5.16 9.03
CA ALA A 47 -10.91 6.16 10.05
C ALA A 47 -9.51 5.95 10.64
N ALA A 48 -9.14 4.72 10.92
CA ALA A 48 -7.81 4.37 11.42
C ALA A 48 -6.71 4.70 10.38
N LEU A 49 -6.95 4.35 9.13
CA LEU A 49 -6.03 4.66 8.03
C LEU A 49 -5.95 6.17 7.78
N ALA A 50 -7.05 6.89 7.84
CA ALA A 50 -7.07 8.34 7.68
C ALA A 50 -6.23 9.05 8.76
N ALA A 51 -6.23 8.55 9.99
CA ALA A 51 -5.39 9.08 11.05
C ALA A 51 -3.89 8.93 10.72
N GLU A 52 -3.49 7.78 10.20
CA GLU A 52 -2.11 7.54 9.74
C GLU A 52 -1.73 8.47 8.58
N VAL A 53 -2.63 8.61 7.62
CA VAL A 53 -2.45 9.49 6.46
C VAL A 53 -2.26 10.96 6.88
N ARG A 54 -3.09 11.43 7.81
CA ARG A 54 -2.97 12.81 8.31
C ARG A 54 -1.64 13.07 8.99
N ALA A 55 -1.19 12.12 9.82
CA ALA A 55 0.11 12.22 10.48
C ALA A 55 1.25 12.30 9.47
N LEU A 56 1.21 11.46 8.42
CA LEU A 56 2.22 11.46 7.36
C LEU A 56 2.18 12.75 6.53
N THR A 57 0.99 13.28 6.28
CA THR A 57 0.81 14.52 5.51
C THR A 57 1.41 15.72 6.23
N GLU A 58 1.39 15.72 7.56
CA GLU A 58 1.98 16.77 8.38
C GLU A 58 3.50 16.70 8.49
N GLU A 59 4.11 15.56 8.15
CA GLU A 59 5.56 15.42 8.12
C GLU A 59 6.18 16.23 6.97
N GLN A 60 7.46 16.55 7.09
CA GLN A 60 8.19 17.35 6.11
C GLN A 60 8.09 16.77 4.69
N ASP A 61 8.22 15.44 4.56
CA ASP A 61 8.16 14.78 3.26
C ASP A 61 6.75 14.65 2.70
N GLY A 62 5.72 14.89 3.52
CA GLY A 62 4.33 14.81 3.11
C GLY A 62 3.92 13.44 2.57
N LEU A 63 2.79 13.41 1.89
CA LEU A 63 2.26 12.21 1.26
C LEU A 63 1.51 12.58 -0.03
N ALA A 64 1.85 11.94 -1.14
CA ALA A 64 1.30 12.26 -2.46
C ALA A 64 0.25 11.27 -2.94
N ALA A 65 0.34 10.01 -2.53
CA ALA A 65 -0.55 8.96 -3.03
C ALA A 65 -0.60 7.78 -2.08
N ILE A 66 -1.67 7.00 -2.21
CA ILE A 66 -1.87 5.75 -1.47
C ILE A 66 -2.10 4.64 -2.48
N ALA A 67 -1.31 3.57 -2.38
CA ALA A 67 -1.50 2.34 -3.14
C ALA A 67 -2.14 1.31 -2.20
N LEU A 68 -3.41 1.00 -2.43
CA LEU A 68 -4.15 0.00 -1.67
C LEU A 68 -4.20 -1.30 -2.47
N GLY A 69 -3.71 -2.38 -1.89
CA GLY A 69 -3.70 -3.69 -2.54
C GLY A 69 -5.12 -4.14 -2.88
N TYR A 70 -5.30 -4.54 -4.14
CA TYR A 70 -6.59 -5.00 -4.66
C TYR A 70 -6.52 -6.49 -4.91
N PRO A 71 -7.04 -7.33 -3.99
CA PRO A 71 -6.86 -8.77 -4.09
C PRO A 71 -7.67 -9.36 -5.23
N ARG A 72 -7.00 -10.12 -6.08
CA ARG A 72 -7.61 -10.89 -7.16
C ARG A 72 -7.00 -12.28 -7.22
N ARG A 73 -7.75 -13.23 -7.75
CA ARG A 73 -7.22 -14.56 -8.05
C ARG A 73 -6.25 -14.48 -9.23
N LEU A 74 -5.43 -15.52 -9.43
CA LEU A 74 -4.47 -15.56 -10.53
C LEU A 74 -5.11 -15.35 -11.91
N ASN A 75 -6.35 -15.79 -12.09
CA ASN A 75 -7.11 -15.58 -13.33
C ASN A 75 -7.77 -14.19 -13.43
N GLY A 76 -7.53 -13.31 -12.45
CA GLY A 76 -8.10 -11.95 -12.42
C GLY A 76 -9.51 -11.86 -11.83
N SER A 77 -10.14 -12.97 -11.45
CA SER A 77 -11.49 -12.95 -10.86
C SER A 77 -11.47 -12.41 -9.42
N PRO A 78 -12.59 -11.82 -8.94
CA PRO A 78 -12.67 -11.30 -7.57
C PRO A 78 -12.55 -12.39 -6.53
N THR A 79 -12.02 -12.03 -5.35
CA THR A 79 -12.05 -12.84 -4.14
C THR A 79 -13.12 -12.29 -3.19
N HIS A 80 -13.41 -12.99 -2.09
CA HIS A 80 -14.32 -12.46 -1.07
C HIS A 80 -13.76 -11.24 -0.33
N GLN A 81 -12.46 -10.98 -0.39
CA GLN A 81 -11.84 -9.77 0.15
C GLN A 81 -11.95 -8.56 -0.78
N THR A 82 -12.19 -8.78 -2.06
CA THR A 82 -12.27 -7.70 -3.06
C THR A 82 -13.32 -6.66 -2.70
N ALA A 83 -14.53 -7.08 -2.32
CA ALA A 83 -15.60 -6.17 -1.93
C ALA A 83 -15.25 -5.38 -0.65
N ALA A 84 -14.59 -6.01 0.32
CA ALA A 84 -14.15 -5.33 1.54
C ALA A 84 -13.12 -4.24 1.24
N VAL A 85 -12.17 -4.50 0.39
CA VAL A 85 -11.16 -3.52 -0.03
C VAL A 85 -11.81 -2.36 -0.78
N GLU A 86 -12.74 -2.63 -1.69
CA GLU A 86 -13.48 -1.59 -2.40
C GLU A 86 -14.25 -0.68 -1.45
N ALA A 87 -14.89 -1.26 -0.42
CA ALA A 87 -15.60 -0.48 0.59
C ALA A 87 -14.66 0.37 1.44
N VAL A 88 -13.50 -0.15 1.82
CA VAL A 88 -12.47 0.61 2.54
C VAL A 88 -11.95 1.76 1.68
N ALA A 89 -11.66 1.50 0.40
CA ALA A 89 -11.21 2.52 -0.53
C ALA A 89 -12.23 3.66 -0.67
N ALA A 90 -13.50 3.32 -0.82
CA ALA A 90 -14.57 4.30 -0.94
C ALA A 90 -14.69 5.16 0.33
N ALA A 91 -14.67 4.54 1.51
CA ALA A 91 -14.73 5.25 2.79
C ALA A 91 -13.50 6.12 3.02
N LEU A 92 -12.31 5.64 2.65
CA LEU A 92 -11.07 6.38 2.79
C LEU A 92 -11.06 7.62 1.88
N ARG A 93 -11.52 7.47 0.64
CA ARG A 93 -11.62 8.59 -0.31
C ARG A 93 -12.54 9.72 0.16
N LEU A 94 -13.54 9.39 0.97
CA LEU A 94 -14.42 10.39 1.58
C LEU A 94 -13.75 11.13 2.75
N SER A 95 -12.73 10.54 3.35
CA SER A 95 -12.08 11.06 4.57
C SER A 95 -10.81 11.85 4.30
N ILE A 96 -10.19 11.69 3.13
CA ILE A 96 -8.90 12.30 2.79
C ILE A 96 -8.93 12.85 1.37
N GLU A 97 -8.02 13.79 1.08
CA GLU A 97 -7.87 14.37 -0.26
C GLU A 97 -6.82 13.67 -1.12
N ILE A 98 -5.94 12.90 -0.48
CA ILE A 98 -4.86 12.20 -1.18
C ILE A 98 -5.43 11.06 -2.04
N PRO A 99 -4.99 10.92 -3.30
CA PRO A 99 -5.51 9.87 -4.18
C PRO A 99 -5.26 8.47 -3.63
N VAL A 100 -6.29 7.62 -3.69
CA VAL A 100 -6.23 6.21 -3.35
C VAL A 100 -6.34 5.39 -4.63
N VAL A 101 -5.25 4.72 -4.98
CA VAL A 101 -5.15 3.89 -6.18
C VAL A 101 -5.23 2.42 -5.77
N LEU A 102 -6.07 1.65 -6.46
CA LEU A 102 -6.14 0.22 -6.24
C LEU A 102 -5.04 -0.46 -7.07
N GLN A 103 -4.14 -1.15 -6.39
CA GLN A 103 -3.02 -1.85 -7.01
C GLN A 103 -3.27 -3.35 -6.97
N ASP A 104 -3.20 -4.01 -8.11
CA ASP A 104 -3.37 -5.46 -8.20
C ASP A 104 -2.28 -6.17 -7.36
N GLU A 105 -2.70 -7.06 -6.46
CA GLU A 105 -1.79 -7.75 -5.53
C GLU A 105 -1.70 -9.26 -5.76
N ARG A 106 -1.94 -9.73 -6.97
CA ARG A 106 -1.78 -11.15 -7.29
C ARG A 106 -0.38 -11.63 -6.92
N LEU A 107 -0.29 -12.71 -6.15
CA LEU A 107 0.96 -13.34 -5.71
C LEU A 107 1.84 -12.54 -4.74
N SER A 108 1.52 -11.29 -4.40
CA SER A 108 2.37 -10.47 -3.52
C SER A 108 2.62 -11.11 -2.15
N SER A 109 1.60 -11.72 -1.55
CA SER A 109 1.74 -12.43 -0.27
C SER A 109 2.67 -13.63 -0.35
N ARG A 110 2.65 -14.36 -1.47
CA ARG A 110 3.54 -15.50 -1.69
C ARG A 110 4.99 -15.06 -1.84
N GLU A 111 5.23 -13.98 -2.56
CA GLU A 111 6.57 -13.40 -2.70
C GLU A 111 7.12 -12.92 -1.37
N ALA A 112 6.29 -12.21 -0.60
CA ALA A 112 6.65 -11.72 0.72
C ALA A 112 6.94 -12.87 1.70
N GLU A 113 6.14 -13.93 1.67
CA GLU A 113 6.34 -15.12 2.49
C GLU A 113 7.67 -15.81 2.17
N SER A 114 8.00 -15.95 0.89
CA SER A 114 9.26 -16.54 0.45
C SER A 114 10.45 -15.72 0.93
N GLU A 115 10.38 -14.42 0.87
CA GLU A 115 11.45 -13.51 1.30
C GLU A 115 11.64 -13.59 2.83
N LEU A 116 10.57 -13.55 3.61
CA LEU A 116 10.61 -13.57 5.06
C LEU A 116 10.99 -14.94 5.63
N ALA A 117 10.61 -16.03 4.97
CA ALA A 117 10.98 -17.38 5.38
C ALA A 117 12.51 -17.57 5.39
N ARG A 118 13.23 -16.81 4.59
CA ARG A 118 14.70 -16.84 4.56
C ARG A 118 15.34 -16.07 5.70
N ARG A 119 14.65 -15.08 6.29
CA ARG A 119 15.22 -14.12 7.23
C ARG A 119 14.83 -14.34 8.69
N HIS A 120 13.63 -14.89 8.97
CA HIS A 120 13.10 -14.96 10.33
C HIS A 120 12.61 -16.34 10.69
N LYS A 121 13.11 -16.86 11.83
CA LYS A 121 12.69 -18.15 12.40
C LYS A 121 11.48 -18.02 13.32
N ASP A 122 11.21 -16.83 13.86
CA ASP A 122 10.06 -16.56 14.73
C ASP A 122 8.82 -16.27 13.90
N TRP A 123 7.83 -17.17 13.95
CA TRP A 123 6.63 -17.06 13.11
C TRP A 123 5.70 -15.90 13.49
N ARG A 124 5.69 -15.43 14.76
CA ARG A 124 4.89 -14.27 15.16
C ARG A 124 5.45 -12.97 14.61
N LYS A 125 6.75 -12.77 14.75
CA LYS A 125 7.46 -11.66 14.11
C LYS A 125 7.36 -11.76 12.60
N ARG A 126 7.47 -12.98 12.08
CA ARG A 126 7.33 -13.26 10.65
C ARG A 126 5.97 -12.83 10.13
N LYS A 127 4.88 -13.11 10.89
CA LYS A 127 3.52 -12.77 10.49
C LYS A 127 3.26 -11.26 10.48
N GLN A 128 3.77 -10.52 11.47
CA GLN A 128 3.68 -9.05 11.50
C GLN A 128 4.52 -8.42 10.39
N LEU A 129 5.72 -8.92 10.16
CA LEU A 129 6.60 -8.45 9.09
C LEU A 129 6.08 -8.84 7.71
N LEU A 130 5.38 -9.96 7.60
CA LEU A 130 4.77 -10.42 6.35
C LEU A 130 3.73 -9.41 5.83
N ASP A 131 2.85 -8.92 6.71
CA ASP A 131 1.82 -7.95 6.33
C ASP A 131 2.45 -6.64 5.83
N ALA A 132 3.47 -6.14 6.53
CA ALA A 132 4.19 -4.94 6.13
C ALA A 132 5.05 -5.18 4.88
N ALA A 133 5.66 -6.36 4.74
CA ALA A 133 6.42 -6.72 3.55
C ALA A 133 5.51 -6.89 2.32
N SER A 134 4.31 -7.43 2.49
CA SER A 134 3.31 -7.50 1.42
C SER A 134 2.91 -6.09 0.97
N ALA A 135 2.69 -5.17 1.91
CA ALA A 135 2.41 -3.78 1.61
C ALA A 135 3.56 -3.13 0.83
N ALA A 136 4.82 -3.45 1.17
CA ALA A 136 5.98 -2.93 0.45
C ALA A 136 6.05 -3.44 -1.00
N ILE A 137 5.68 -4.70 -1.25
CA ILE A 137 5.62 -5.26 -2.60
C ILE A 137 4.54 -4.56 -3.42
N ILE A 138 3.35 -4.37 -2.84
CA ILE A 138 2.24 -3.65 -3.47
C ILE A 138 2.69 -2.23 -3.85
N LEU A 139 3.32 -1.54 -2.91
CA LEU A 139 3.80 -0.18 -3.12
C LEU A 139 4.90 -0.12 -4.18
N GLN A 140 5.84 -1.05 -4.15
CA GLN A 140 6.92 -1.08 -5.13
C GLN A 140 6.38 -1.30 -6.55
N ASP A 141 5.42 -2.19 -6.72
CA ASP A 141 4.76 -2.41 -8.02
C ASP A 141 4.08 -1.13 -8.52
N TYR A 142 3.43 -0.40 -7.62
CA TYR A 142 2.81 0.88 -7.93
C TYR A 142 3.86 1.93 -8.37
N LEU A 143 4.96 2.03 -7.64
CA LEU A 143 6.03 2.99 -7.96
C LEU A 143 6.70 2.66 -9.30
N ASP A 144 6.97 1.39 -9.56
CA ASP A 144 7.58 0.92 -10.81
C ASP A 144 6.67 1.17 -12.00
N GLU A 145 5.37 0.94 -11.85
CA GLU A 145 4.39 1.20 -12.90
C GLU A 145 4.29 2.69 -13.22
N ARG A 146 4.30 3.55 -12.21
CA ARG A 146 4.32 5.01 -12.41
C ARG A 146 5.58 5.47 -13.14
N ALA A 147 6.73 4.92 -12.78
CA ALA A 147 7.99 5.23 -13.45
C ALA A 147 7.95 4.85 -14.93
N ARG A 148 7.37 3.70 -15.27
CA ARG A 148 7.18 3.27 -16.65
C ARG A 148 6.23 4.20 -17.43
N GLN A 149 5.15 4.64 -16.81
CA GLN A 149 4.20 5.58 -17.43
C GLN A 149 4.85 6.92 -17.71
N ALA A 150 5.63 7.46 -16.76
CA ALA A 150 6.36 8.71 -16.95
C ALA A 150 7.38 8.61 -18.10
N ALA A 151 8.11 7.51 -18.20
CA ALA A 151 9.06 7.28 -19.27
C ALA A 151 8.40 7.20 -20.65
N ARG A 152 7.19 6.64 -20.74
CA ARG A 152 6.41 6.60 -21.99
C ARG A 152 6.01 7.99 -22.46
N VAL A 153 5.50 8.82 -21.53
CA VAL A 153 5.10 10.19 -21.84
C VAL A 153 6.28 11.01 -22.36
N GLU A 154 7.45 10.87 -21.74
CA GLU A 154 8.68 11.54 -22.19
C GLU A 154 9.12 11.05 -23.57
N GLY A 155 8.98 9.74 -23.85
CA GLY A 155 9.33 9.16 -25.15
C GLY A 155 8.41 9.59 -26.28
N GLU A 156 7.15 9.89 -25.99
CA GLU A 156 6.17 10.34 -27.01
C GLU A 156 6.32 11.82 -27.38
N ASN A 157 7.00 12.61 -26.54
CA ASN A 157 7.21 14.04 -26.75
C ASN A 157 8.53 14.39 -27.44
N VAL A 158 9.24 13.37 -27.93
CA VAL A 158 10.52 13.57 -28.65
C VAL A 158 10.32 13.52 -30.15
#